data_47d5d623dbfa5017f3269bd6bb411e83
#
_entry.id   47d5d623dbfa5017f3269bd6bb411e83
#
_cell.length_a   1.000
_cell.length_b   1.000
_cell.length_c   1.000
_cell.angle_alpha   90.00
_cell.angle_beta   90.00
_cell.angle_gamma   90.00
#
_symmetry.space_group_name_H-M   'P 1'
#
loop_
_entity.id
_entity.type
_entity.pdbx_description
1 polymer ?
#
loop_
_entity_poly.entity_id
_entity_poly.type
_entity_poly.pdbx_seq_one_letter_code
_entity_poly.pdbx_strand_id
1 'polypeptide(L)'
;LYSSAASDVYKRQPYLGGGFGHFYAYAPSKMEYPINRFAMETKRQLDVLDQRLAVSEYIAGDEYTIADIAIWPWYGGLVKGRLYGASAEFLSVHEYKHVLRWAEAIEARPAVQRGRRVNRVSGAPEEQLAERHDATDLD
;
A
#
# COMPACT_ATOMS: atom_id res chain seq x y z
N LEU A 1 8.50 -2.54 -20.09
CA LEU A 1 7.30 -2.85 -19.29
C LEU A 1 7.52 -2.71 -17.77
N TYR A 2 8.68 -3.14 -17.25
CA TYR A 2 8.99 -3.02 -15.81
C TYR A 2 9.30 -1.57 -15.37
N SER A 3 9.83 -0.75 -16.27
CA SER A 3 10.15 0.66 -16.02
C SER A 3 8.92 1.54 -15.82
N SER A 4 7.79 1.24 -16.46
CA SER A 4 6.55 1.99 -16.30
C SER A 4 5.88 1.73 -14.95
N ALA A 5 5.96 0.50 -14.44
CA ALA A 5 5.48 0.16 -13.09
C ALA A 5 6.32 0.86 -12.01
N ALA A 6 7.66 0.91 -12.18
CA ALA A 6 8.54 1.61 -11.25
C ALA A 6 8.35 3.14 -11.28
N SER A 7 8.12 3.73 -12.46
CA SER A 7 7.86 5.18 -12.58
C SER A 7 6.53 5.59 -11.95
N ASP A 8 5.57 4.68 -11.87
CA ASP A 8 4.30 4.92 -11.22
C ASP A 8 4.41 4.99 -9.67
N VAL A 9 5.45 4.42 -9.09
CA VAL A 9 5.76 4.55 -7.65
C VAL A 9 6.03 6.01 -7.27
N TYR A 10 6.78 6.74 -8.08
CA TYR A 10 7.03 8.17 -7.86
C TYR A 10 5.76 9.02 -7.97
N LYS A 11 4.81 8.61 -8.77
CA LYS A 11 3.52 9.31 -8.91
C LYS A 11 2.58 9.02 -7.75
N ARG A 12 2.66 7.84 -7.12
CA ARG A 12 1.79 7.45 -6.01
C ARG A 12 2.10 8.17 -4.72
N GLN A 13 3.35 8.34 -4.37
CA GLN A 13 3.75 9.03 -3.15
C GLN A 13 3.17 10.44 -3.07
N PRO A 14 3.22 11.28 -4.13
CA PRO A 14 2.59 12.59 -4.10
C PRO A 14 1.06 12.53 -3.94
N TYR A 15 0.39 11.57 -4.57
CA TYR A 15 -1.08 11.54 -4.57
C TYR A 15 -1.67 10.79 -3.38
N LEU A 16 -1.18 9.59 -3.07
CA LEU A 16 -1.69 8.81 -1.95
C LEU A 16 -1.15 9.33 -0.62
N GLY A 17 0.17 9.45 -0.46
CA GLY A 17 0.80 9.88 0.80
C GLY A 17 0.68 11.37 1.03
N GLY A 18 1.31 12.18 0.17
CA GLY A 18 1.37 13.63 0.30
C GLY A 18 0.04 14.34 -0.01
N GLY A 19 -0.78 13.76 -0.87
CA GLY A 19 -2.09 14.28 -1.20
C GLY A 19 -3.18 13.75 -0.29
N PHE A 20 -3.74 12.58 -0.63
CA PHE A 20 -4.88 12.02 0.09
C PHE A 20 -4.60 11.82 1.59
N GLY A 21 -3.51 11.13 1.95
CA GLY A 21 -3.17 10.87 3.34
C GLY A 21 -3.00 12.14 4.17
N HIS A 22 -2.31 13.14 3.61
CA HIS A 22 -2.14 14.41 4.29
C HIS A 22 -3.48 15.11 4.54
N PHE A 23 -4.26 15.38 3.51
CA PHE A 23 -5.51 16.14 3.65
C PHE A 23 -6.62 15.38 4.38
N TYR A 24 -6.68 14.06 4.21
CA TYR A 24 -7.68 13.23 4.86
C TYR A 24 -7.35 13.00 6.35
N ALA A 25 -6.10 12.67 6.69
CA ALA A 25 -5.73 12.25 8.05
C ALA A 25 -4.96 13.31 8.85
N TYR A 26 -3.99 13.99 8.26
CA TYR A 26 -2.98 14.76 8.99
C TYR A 26 -3.14 16.27 8.95
N ALA A 27 -3.85 16.82 7.97
CA ALA A 27 -4.03 18.27 7.88
C ALA A 27 -4.71 18.84 9.13
N PRO A 28 -4.23 19.97 9.66
CA PRO A 28 -4.76 20.59 10.87
C PRO A 28 -6.20 21.07 10.71
N SER A 29 -6.64 21.32 9.48
CA SER A 29 -8.01 21.67 9.13
C SER A 29 -8.54 20.75 8.03
N LYS A 30 -9.80 20.34 8.13
CA LYS A 30 -10.43 19.53 7.08
C LYS A 30 -10.97 20.45 5.99
N MET A 31 -10.47 20.21 4.78
CA MET A 31 -10.87 20.93 3.57
C MET A 31 -11.45 19.93 2.57
N GLU A 32 -12.73 20.08 2.27
CA GLU A 32 -13.47 19.13 1.42
C GLU A 32 -12.88 19.02 0.01
N TYR A 33 -12.54 20.15 -0.62
CA TYR A 33 -12.06 20.15 -2.00
C TYR A 33 -10.76 19.32 -2.20
N PRO A 34 -9.66 19.56 -1.48
CA PRO A 34 -8.46 18.73 -1.65
C PRO A 34 -8.68 17.28 -1.23
N ILE A 35 -9.48 17.00 -0.19
CA ILE A 35 -9.80 15.62 0.20
C ILE A 35 -10.46 14.89 -0.97
N ASN A 36 -11.51 15.47 -1.54
CA ASN A 36 -12.25 14.87 -2.65
C ASN A 36 -11.37 14.75 -3.91
N ARG A 37 -10.58 15.78 -4.23
CA ARG A 37 -9.69 15.77 -5.40
C ARG A 37 -8.67 14.63 -5.33
N PHE A 38 -8.02 14.45 -4.17
CA PHE A 38 -7.04 13.38 -3.99
C PHE A 38 -7.68 12.00 -3.78
N ALA A 39 -8.87 11.93 -3.19
CA ALA A 39 -9.65 10.70 -3.12
C ALA A 39 -10.01 10.18 -4.51
N MET A 40 -10.46 11.05 -5.41
CA MET A 40 -10.74 10.68 -6.81
C MET A 40 -9.51 10.11 -7.51
N GLU A 41 -8.34 10.72 -7.34
CA GLU A 41 -7.11 10.23 -7.95
C GLU A 41 -6.69 8.88 -7.33
N THR A 42 -6.82 8.72 -6.01
CA THR A 42 -6.53 7.45 -5.33
C THR A 42 -7.46 6.34 -5.83
N LYS A 43 -8.76 6.61 -5.96
CA LYS A 43 -9.73 5.66 -6.52
C LYS A 43 -9.40 5.31 -7.97
N ARG A 44 -9.05 6.29 -8.81
CA ARG A 44 -8.60 6.02 -10.17
C ARG A 44 -7.38 5.08 -10.23
N GLN A 45 -6.43 5.26 -9.33
CA GLN A 45 -5.25 4.38 -9.24
C GLN A 45 -5.63 2.98 -8.76
N LEU A 46 -6.55 2.86 -7.81
CA LEU A 46 -7.11 1.56 -7.38
C LEU A 46 -7.84 0.87 -8.52
N ASP A 47 -8.65 1.59 -9.31
CA ASP A 47 -9.35 1.04 -10.48
C ASP A 47 -8.36 0.46 -11.51
N VAL A 48 -7.29 1.20 -11.84
CA VAL A 48 -6.25 0.73 -12.77
C VAL A 48 -5.56 -0.53 -12.23
N LEU A 49 -5.24 -0.55 -10.94
CA LEU A 49 -4.61 -1.69 -10.30
C LEU A 49 -5.54 -2.90 -10.26
N ASP A 50 -6.82 -2.71 -9.93
CA ASP A 50 -7.80 -3.78 -9.86
C ASP A 50 -8.04 -4.41 -11.24
N GLN A 51 -8.20 -3.59 -12.28
CA GLN A 51 -8.35 -4.05 -13.66
C GLN A 51 -7.11 -4.86 -14.12
N ARG A 52 -5.91 -4.41 -13.77
CA ARG A 52 -4.69 -5.15 -14.10
C ARG A 52 -4.66 -6.51 -13.39
N LEU A 53 -4.98 -6.54 -12.11
CA LEU A 53 -5.00 -7.76 -11.29
C LEU A 53 -6.18 -8.69 -11.57
N ALA A 54 -7.19 -8.21 -12.29
CA ALA A 54 -8.28 -9.05 -12.80
C ALA A 54 -7.82 -10.04 -13.89
N VAL A 55 -6.76 -9.68 -14.64
CA VAL A 55 -6.24 -10.46 -15.77
C VAL A 55 -4.85 -11.05 -15.53
N SER A 56 -4.26 -10.82 -14.35
CA SER A 56 -2.95 -11.39 -13.98
C SER A 56 -2.87 -11.61 -12.47
N GLU A 57 -2.03 -12.55 -12.06
CA GLU A 57 -1.86 -12.86 -10.64
C GLU A 57 -1.13 -11.74 -9.91
N TYR A 58 -0.09 -11.18 -10.52
CA TYR A 58 0.71 -10.07 -10.01
C TYR A 58 0.74 -8.90 -11.00
N ILE A 59 1.31 -7.76 -10.61
CA ILE A 59 1.30 -6.53 -11.40
C ILE A 59 1.98 -6.69 -12.76
N ALA A 60 3.11 -7.41 -12.80
CA ALA A 60 3.87 -7.61 -14.04
C ALA A 60 3.47 -8.87 -14.83
N GLY A 61 2.58 -9.71 -14.31
CA GLY A 61 2.14 -10.96 -14.92
C GLY A 61 1.90 -12.04 -13.87
N ASP A 62 2.36 -13.25 -14.15
CA ASP A 62 2.11 -14.42 -13.31
C ASP A 62 3.16 -14.62 -12.21
N GLU A 63 4.20 -13.78 -12.19
CA GLU A 63 5.29 -13.87 -11.22
C GLU A 63 5.35 -12.65 -10.28
N TYR A 64 5.67 -12.91 -9.03
CA TYR A 64 5.97 -11.88 -8.03
C TYR A 64 7.26 -11.14 -8.37
N THR A 65 7.19 -9.84 -8.53
CA THR A 65 8.29 -9.00 -9.01
C THR A 65 8.51 -7.76 -8.15
N ILE A 66 9.55 -6.98 -8.47
CA ILE A 66 9.82 -5.68 -7.86
C ILE A 66 8.67 -4.69 -8.01
N ALA A 67 7.79 -4.86 -9.01
CA ALA A 67 6.59 -4.03 -9.15
C ALA A 67 5.64 -4.23 -7.97
N ASP A 68 5.45 -5.48 -7.55
CA ASP A 68 4.63 -5.83 -6.40
C ASP A 68 5.27 -5.33 -5.09
N ILE A 69 6.59 -5.53 -4.95
CA ILE A 69 7.35 -5.08 -3.78
C ILE A 69 7.22 -3.56 -3.59
N ALA A 70 7.30 -2.80 -4.68
CA ALA A 70 7.25 -1.34 -4.64
C ALA A 70 5.82 -0.79 -4.37
N ILE A 71 4.78 -1.51 -4.81
CA ILE A 71 3.39 -1.04 -4.76
C ILE A 71 2.68 -1.49 -3.49
N TRP A 72 2.96 -2.70 -3.04
CA TRP A 72 2.26 -3.32 -1.92
C TRP A 72 2.31 -2.52 -0.60
N PRO A 73 3.43 -1.88 -0.17
CA PRO A 73 3.46 -1.12 1.07
C PRO A 73 2.41 0.01 1.12
N TRP A 74 2.08 0.58 -0.02
CA TRP A 74 1.10 1.66 -0.16
C TRP A 74 -0.33 1.13 -0.28
N TYR A 75 -0.61 0.39 -1.35
CA TYR A 75 -1.97 -0.05 -1.65
C TYR A 75 -2.40 -1.26 -0.84
N GLY A 76 -1.50 -2.20 -0.55
CA GLY A 76 -1.79 -3.30 0.36
C GLY A 76 -2.13 -2.82 1.76
N GLY A 77 -1.38 -1.83 2.29
CA GLY A 77 -1.69 -1.18 3.56
C GLY A 77 -3.03 -0.44 3.55
N LEU A 78 -3.33 0.28 2.45
CA LEU A 78 -4.56 1.02 2.29
C LEU A 78 -5.79 0.11 2.27
N VAL A 79 -5.80 -0.91 1.40
CA VAL A 79 -6.97 -1.81 1.26
C VAL A 79 -7.18 -2.73 2.45
N LYS A 80 -6.14 -2.94 3.26
CA LYS A 80 -6.22 -3.67 4.54
C LYS A 80 -6.60 -2.75 5.72
N GLY A 81 -6.94 -1.48 5.46
CA GLY A 81 -7.39 -0.54 6.50
C GLY A 81 -6.31 -0.10 7.49
N ARG A 82 -5.03 -0.18 7.11
CA ARG A 82 -3.91 0.14 8.01
C ARG A 82 -3.38 1.56 7.86
N LEU A 83 -3.84 2.28 6.86
CA LEU A 83 -3.40 3.64 6.58
C LEU A 83 -4.54 4.63 6.77
N TYR A 84 -4.22 5.80 7.32
CA TYR A 84 -5.11 6.97 7.37
C TYR A 84 -6.46 6.73 8.04
N GLY A 85 -6.51 5.94 9.12
CA GLY A 85 -7.73 5.72 9.91
C GLY A 85 -8.86 5.06 9.11
N ALA A 86 -10.02 5.69 9.02
CA ALA A 86 -11.20 5.16 8.31
C ALA A 86 -11.13 5.31 6.77
N SER A 87 -9.96 5.52 6.20
CA SER A 87 -9.79 5.77 4.75
C SER A 87 -10.27 4.61 3.88
N ALA A 88 -10.13 3.37 4.35
CA ALA A 88 -10.57 2.18 3.63
C ALA A 88 -12.09 2.18 3.39
N GLU A 89 -12.86 2.57 4.40
CA GLU A 89 -14.32 2.73 4.28
C GLU A 89 -14.66 3.93 3.38
N PHE A 90 -14.02 5.08 3.62
CA PHE A 90 -14.23 6.30 2.84
C PHE A 90 -13.98 6.10 1.33
N LEU A 91 -12.97 5.33 0.98
CA LEU A 91 -12.63 5.00 -0.41
C LEU A 91 -13.38 3.78 -0.96
N SER A 92 -14.21 3.10 -0.14
CA SER A 92 -14.92 1.87 -0.51
C SER A 92 -13.98 0.77 -1.02
N VAL A 93 -12.84 0.57 -0.34
CA VAL A 93 -11.78 -0.34 -0.83
C VAL A 93 -12.24 -1.79 -0.95
N HIS A 94 -13.32 -2.18 -0.28
CA HIS A 94 -13.94 -3.51 -0.38
C HIS A 94 -14.46 -3.85 -1.78
N GLU A 95 -14.66 -2.86 -2.64
CA GLU A 95 -15.08 -3.04 -4.04
C GLU A 95 -13.93 -3.55 -4.93
N TYR A 96 -12.67 -3.31 -4.56
CA TYR A 96 -11.46 -3.68 -5.32
C TYR A 96 -11.01 -5.11 -4.98
N LYS A 97 -11.77 -6.09 -5.44
CA LYS A 97 -11.61 -7.50 -5.06
C LYS A 97 -10.28 -8.11 -5.49
N HIS A 98 -9.77 -7.71 -6.66
CA HIS A 98 -8.51 -8.23 -7.19
C HIS A 98 -7.31 -7.62 -6.47
N VAL A 99 -7.40 -6.35 -6.08
CA VAL A 99 -6.38 -5.71 -5.22
C VAL A 99 -6.36 -6.35 -3.84
N LEU A 100 -7.52 -6.64 -3.25
CA LEU A 100 -7.60 -7.34 -1.96
C LEU A 100 -6.98 -8.73 -2.02
N ARG A 101 -7.33 -9.54 -3.02
CA ARG A 101 -6.71 -10.85 -3.26
C ARG A 101 -5.19 -10.75 -3.35
N TRP A 102 -4.69 -9.84 -4.19
CA TRP A 102 -3.26 -9.59 -4.37
C TRP A 102 -2.58 -9.14 -3.08
N ALA A 103 -3.20 -8.24 -2.33
CA ALA A 103 -2.66 -7.74 -1.07
C ALA A 103 -2.52 -8.88 -0.04
N GLU A 104 -3.50 -9.77 0.03
CA GLU A 104 -3.49 -10.93 0.92
C GLU A 104 -2.44 -11.97 0.52
N ALA A 105 -2.33 -12.28 -0.76
CA ALA A 105 -1.33 -13.22 -1.27
C ALA A 105 0.10 -12.78 -0.96
N ILE A 106 0.39 -11.47 -1.08
CA ILE A 106 1.70 -10.91 -0.74
C ILE A 106 1.91 -10.90 0.78
N GLU A 107 0.91 -10.51 1.55
CA GLU A 107 0.98 -10.48 3.01
C GLU A 107 1.28 -11.86 3.61
N ALA A 108 0.75 -12.92 3.02
CA ALA A 108 0.96 -14.30 3.46
C ALA A 108 2.41 -14.79 3.26
N ARG A 109 3.25 -14.07 2.50
CA ARG A 109 4.64 -14.47 2.25
C ARG A 109 5.47 -14.32 3.52
N PRO A 110 6.22 -15.36 3.96
CA PRO A 110 7.02 -15.29 5.20
C PRO A 110 8.03 -14.14 5.19
N ALA A 111 8.69 -13.89 4.05
CA ALA A 111 9.64 -12.78 3.92
C ALA A 111 8.97 -11.41 4.12
N VAL A 112 7.73 -11.23 3.67
CA VAL A 112 6.96 -9.99 3.87
C VAL A 112 6.58 -9.84 5.34
N GLN A 113 6.17 -10.91 5.98
CA GLN A 113 5.84 -10.89 7.41
C GLN A 113 7.07 -10.54 8.27
N ARG A 114 8.24 -11.12 7.96
CA ARG A 114 9.50 -10.74 8.62
C ARG A 114 9.87 -9.29 8.35
N GLY A 115 9.89 -8.88 7.07
CA GLY A 115 10.27 -7.52 6.68
C GLY A 115 9.40 -6.42 7.26
N ARG A 116 8.13 -6.70 7.55
CA ARG A 116 7.22 -5.73 8.21
C ARG A 116 7.57 -5.43 9.67
N ARG A 117 8.38 -6.26 10.31
CA ARG A 117 8.84 -6.04 11.68
C ARG A 117 10.07 -5.12 11.73
N VAL A 118 10.83 -5.06 10.64
CA VAL A 118 12.07 -4.27 10.56
C VAL A 118 11.73 -2.78 10.67
N ASN A 119 12.39 -2.08 11.59
CA ASN A 119 12.18 -0.66 11.88
C ASN A 119 10.73 -0.28 12.23
N ARG A 120 9.95 -1.21 12.70
CA ARG A 120 8.60 -0.94 13.20
C ARG A 120 8.70 -0.14 14.49
N VAL A 121 8.04 1.01 14.54
CA VAL A 121 8.08 1.94 15.69
C VAL A 121 6.80 1.92 16.54
N SER A 122 5.91 0.95 16.29
CA SER A 122 4.62 0.81 16.98
C SER A 122 4.32 -0.66 17.24
N GLY A 123 3.45 -0.93 18.22
CA GLY A 123 3.14 -2.28 18.68
C GLY A 123 3.98 -2.67 19.89
N ALA A 124 3.87 -3.92 20.32
CA ALA A 124 4.62 -4.44 21.45
C ALA A 124 6.12 -4.51 21.13
N PRO A 125 7.00 -4.32 22.13
CA PRO A 125 8.46 -4.35 21.91
C PRO A 125 8.96 -5.63 21.21
N GLU A 126 8.39 -6.78 21.52
CA GLU A 126 8.72 -8.07 20.92
C GLU A 126 8.31 -8.19 19.43
N GLU A 127 7.44 -7.30 18.97
CA GLU A 127 7.04 -7.20 17.55
C GLU A 127 7.92 -6.23 16.75
N GLN A 128 8.88 -5.59 17.39
CA GLN A 128 9.75 -4.59 16.79
C GLN A 128 11.16 -5.16 16.63
N LEU A 129 11.79 -4.90 15.50
CA LEU A 129 13.19 -5.23 15.27
C LEU A 129 14.03 -3.96 15.26
N ALA A 130 15.19 -4.01 15.92
CA ALA A 130 16.14 -2.90 15.95
C ALA A 130 16.58 -2.49 14.53
N GLU A 131 16.96 -1.23 14.37
CA GLU A 131 17.39 -0.68 13.09
C GLU A 131 18.66 -1.34 12.54
N ARG A 132 19.54 -1.81 13.44
CA ARG A 132 20.76 -2.55 13.11
C ARG A 132 20.69 -3.92 13.74
N HIS A 133 20.66 -4.93 12.92
CA HIS A 133 20.59 -6.33 13.31
C HIS A 133 21.34 -7.19 12.29
N ASP A 134 21.67 -8.38 12.66
CA ASP A 134 22.24 -9.37 11.75
C ASP A 134 21.18 -10.33 11.18
N ALA A 135 21.62 -11.32 10.41
CA ALA A 135 20.70 -12.25 9.80
C ALA A 135 19.89 -13.09 10.79
N THR A 136 20.38 -13.27 12.01
CA THR A 136 19.72 -14.09 13.05
C THR A 136 18.49 -13.40 13.64
N ASP A 137 18.40 -12.08 13.56
CA ASP A 137 17.23 -11.33 14.04
C ASP A 137 15.97 -11.57 13.16
N LEU A 138 16.15 -12.17 12.00
CA LEU A 138 15.08 -12.39 11.00
C LEU A 138 14.63 -13.86 10.90
N ASP A 139 15.24 -14.75 11.68
CA ASP A 139 14.94 -16.19 11.69
C ASP A 139 13.72 -16.56 12.58
#